data_bc15f9b0aa3f75822d6aa75a007bbd97
#
_entry.id   bc15f9b0aa3f75822d6aa75a007bbd97
#
_cell.length_a   1.000
_cell.length_b   1.000
_cell.length_c   1.000
_cell.angle_alpha   90.00
_cell.angle_beta   90.00
_cell.angle_gamma   90.00
#
_symmetry.space_group_name_H-M   'P 1'
#
loop_
_entity.id
_entity.type
_entity.pdbx_description
1 polymer ?
#
loop_
_entity_poly.entity_id
_entity_poly.type
_entity_poly.pdbx_seq_one_letter_code
_entity_poly.pdbx_strand_id
1 'polypeptide(L)'
;MTYKVFIDGRHGTTGLKIDERLAGRDEIEILTIPEDKRKDPAVKAEYINAADVVFLCLPDAASKESVSLLAAGNTRTRFLDASTAHRTHPDWVYGLPELNAGQRERIRNAQKVAVPGCHASGFIMLMHPLVSAGIVPADYPASTYSITGYSGGGKEMIASYEEAGALGDNMKSPRFYALGLSHKHLPEMQAMTGLAHKPLFTPIVGNFAQGMVVAVPLLPRLLSRPVAAADLQQFFAQYYAGQTCVQVMPADPAPVLENGFLPATACNDTNRAEIFAFGHADQILVAARFDNLGKGASGAAIQCMNIMLGLDETTGLAV
;
A
#
# COMPACT_ATOMS: atom_id res chain seq x y z
N MET A 1 2.14 25.60 -13.79
CA MET A 1 0.96 25.72 -12.88
C MET A 1 1.38 25.08 -11.57
N THR A 2 1.19 25.76 -10.44
CA THR A 2 1.60 25.24 -9.13
C THR A 2 0.37 24.71 -8.40
N TYR A 3 0.45 23.47 -7.89
CA TYR A 3 -0.62 22.81 -7.15
C TYR A 3 -0.43 23.00 -5.64
N LYS A 4 -1.48 23.36 -4.94
CA LYS A 4 -1.51 23.51 -3.50
C LYS A 4 -1.80 22.19 -2.82
N VAL A 5 -0.88 21.70 -2.00
CA VAL A 5 -0.99 20.42 -1.28
C VAL A 5 -1.01 20.66 0.22
N PHE A 6 -1.99 20.09 0.91
CA PHE A 6 -2.07 20.10 2.36
C PHE A 6 -1.89 18.70 2.92
N ILE A 7 -1.01 18.52 3.90
CA ILE A 7 -0.75 17.23 4.57
C ILE A 7 -1.30 17.30 5.98
N ASP A 8 -2.51 16.80 6.19
CA ASP A 8 -3.09 16.68 7.53
C ASP A 8 -2.49 15.45 8.23
N GLY A 9 -1.82 15.68 9.35
CA GLY A 9 -1.01 14.65 10.01
C GLY A 9 0.44 14.56 9.52
N ARG A 10 1.02 15.66 9.01
CA ARG A 10 2.39 15.78 8.47
C ARG A 10 3.47 15.17 9.37
N HIS A 11 3.32 15.22 10.69
CA HIS A 11 4.29 14.69 11.66
C HIS A 11 4.19 13.18 11.91
N GLY A 12 3.24 12.47 11.30
CA GLY A 12 3.15 11.00 11.32
C GLY A 12 4.19 10.37 10.38
N THR A 13 4.48 9.07 10.54
CA THR A 13 5.47 8.36 9.71
C THR A 13 5.17 8.49 8.20
N THR A 14 3.92 8.26 7.81
CA THR A 14 3.49 8.41 6.40
C THR A 14 3.52 9.86 5.95
N GLY A 15 3.06 10.80 6.81
CA GLY A 15 3.05 12.23 6.51
C GLY A 15 4.45 12.80 6.27
N LEU A 16 5.43 12.43 7.11
CA LEU A 16 6.83 12.82 6.94
C LEU A 16 7.40 12.31 5.61
N LYS A 17 7.13 11.06 5.25
CA LYS A 17 7.59 10.49 3.98
C LYS A 17 6.93 11.12 2.76
N ILE A 18 5.67 11.53 2.85
CA ILE A 18 4.99 12.30 1.79
C ILE A 18 5.67 13.68 1.66
N ASP A 19 5.89 14.35 2.78
CA ASP A 19 6.56 15.65 2.81
C ASP A 19 7.96 15.61 2.19
N GLU A 20 8.78 14.61 2.56
CA GLU A 20 10.10 14.37 1.98
C GLU A 20 10.04 14.17 0.45
N ARG A 21 9.06 13.40 -0.05
CA ARG A 21 8.88 13.12 -1.49
C ARG A 21 8.37 14.32 -2.29
N LEU A 22 7.70 15.26 -1.64
CA LEU A 22 7.20 16.50 -2.25
C LEU A 22 8.22 17.63 -2.18
N ALA A 23 9.21 17.51 -1.29
CA ALA A 23 10.26 18.53 -1.13
C ALA A 23 11.05 18.74 -2.43
N GLY A 24 11.23 19.99 -2.82
CA GLY A 24 12.00 20.36 -4.03
C GLY A 24 11.23 20.16 -5.36
N ARG A 25 9.93 19.88 -5.32
CA ARG A 25 9.08 19.82 -6.52
C ARG A 25 8.53 21.22 -6.83
N ASP A 26 9.01 21.83 -7.91
CA ASP A 26 8.66 23.20 -8.30
C ASP A 26 7.16 23.39 -8.61
N GLU A 27 6.49 22.32 -9.05
CA GLU A 27 5.06 22.33 -9.33
C GLU A 27 4.17 22.14 -8.09
N ILE A 28 4.74 21.97 -6.89
CA ILE A 28 4.01 21.73 -5.64
C ILE A 28 4.27 22.85 -4.63
N GLU A 29 3.20 23.44 -4.12
CA GLU A 29 3.21 24.36 -2.97
C GLU A 29 2.61 23.65 -1.76
N ILE A 30 3.43 23.35 -0.75
CA ILE A 30 2.95 22.72 0.49
C ILE A 30 2.36 23.77 1.41
N LEU A 31 1.05 23.67 1.67
CA LEU A 31 0.36 24.52 2.65
C LEU A 31 0.69 24.05 4.06
N THR A 32 1.25 24.93 4.89
CA THR A 32 1.66 24.61 6.25
C THR A 32 0.80 25.34 7.26
N ILE A 33 0.01 24.57 8.03
CA ILE A 33 -0.79 25.10 9.15
C ILE A 33 0.12 25.42 10.35
N PRO A 34 -0.07 26.57 11.05
CA PRO A 34 0.66 26.88 12.27
C PRO A 34 0.47 25.79 13.33
N GLU A 35 1.55 25.41 14.01
CA GLU A 35 1.57 24.28 14.96
C GLU A 35 0.55 24.45 16.10
N ASP A 36 0.41 25.65 16.62
CA ASP A 36 -0.55 26.01 17.67
C ASP A 36 -2.01 25.94 17.21
N LYS A 37 -2.28 25.99 15.89
CA LYS A 37 -3.62 25.98 15.29
C LYS A 37 -3.99 24.67 14.60
N ARG A 38 -3.09 23.70 14.52
CA ARG A 38 -3.31 22.45 13.78
C ARG A 38 -4.52 21.61 14.25
N LYS A 39 -5.01 21.86 15.49
CA LYS A 39 -6.19 21.20 16.05
C LYS A 39 -7.46 22.06 15.96
N ASP A 40 -7.37 23.29 15.46
CA ASP A 40 -8.52 24.17 15.29
C ASP A 40 -9.28 23.76 14.01
N PRO A 41 -10.55 23.30 14.12
CA PRO A 41 -11.31 22.85 12.96
C PRO A 41 -11.57 23.96 11.95
N ALA A 42 -11.75 25.20 12.40
CA ALA A 42 -12.02 26.33 11.50
C ALA A 42 -10.79 26.65 10.65
N VAL A 43 -9.60 26.72 11.28
CA VAL A 43 -8.35 26.94 10.57
C VAL A 43 -8.05 25.76 9.65
N LYS A 44 -8.24 24.51 10.10
CA LYS A 44 -8.07 23.32 9.27
C LYS A 44 -8.97 23.36 8.03
N ALA A 45 -10.24 23.78 8.19
CA ALA A 45 -11.18 23.94 7.08
C ALA A 45 -10.66 24.93 6.02
N GLU A 46 -10.02 26.04 6.42
CA GLU A 46 -9.43 27.01 5.50
C GLU A 46 -8.35 26.34 4.63
N TYR A 47 -7.42 25.60 5.24
CA TYR A 47 -6.35 24.90 4.53
C TYR A 47 -6.87 23.79 3.61
N ILE A 48 -7.83 22.98 4.07
CA ILE A 48 -8.48 21.95 3.26
C ILE A 48 -9.13 22.58 2.02
N ASN A 49 -9.90 23.63 2.19
CA ASN A 49 -10.61 24.26 1.08
C ASN A 49 -9.74 25.11 0.15
N ALA A 50 -8.55 25.52 0.60
CA ALA A 50 -7.56 26.20 -0.23
C ALA A 50 -6.71 25.25 -1.06
N ALA A 51 -6.59 23.99 -0.65
CA ALA A 51 -5.74 22.99 -1.33
C ALA A 51 -6.38 22.43 -2.61
N ASP A 52 -5.54 22.03 -3.55
CA ASP A 52 -5.93 21.20 -4.69
C ASP A 52 -5.92 19.71 -4.30
N VAL A 53 -4.95 19.29 -3.45
CA VAL A 53 -4.87 17.94 -2.91
C VAL A 53 -4.64 17.99 -1.39
N VAL A 54 -5.38 17.15 -0.67
CA VAL A 54 -5.24 16.94 0.76
C VAL A 54 -4.85 15.49 1.04
N PHE A 55 -3.70 15.28 1.67
CA PHE A 55 -3.33 13.99 2.23
C PHE A 55 -3.84 13.89 3.67
N LEU A 56 -4.54 12.81 3.99
CA LEU A 56 -4.99 12.49 5.34
C LEU A 56 -4.10 11.38 5.92
N CYS A 57 -3.17 11.77 6.78
CA CYS A 57 -2.23 10.88 7.49
C CYS A 57 -2.59 10.78 8.97
N LEU A 58 -3.85 10.49 9.25
CA LEU A 58 -4.52 10.60 10.54
C LEU A 58 -5.10 9.24 10.98
N PRO A 59 -5.43 9.07 12.28
CA PRO A 59 -6.34 8.02 12.73
C PRO A 59 -7.73 8.15 12.08
N ASP A 60 -8.44 7.03 11.94
CA ASP A 60 -9.71 6.93 11.18
C ASP A 60 -10.76 7.98 11.57
N ALA A 61 -10.95 8.24 12.87
CA ALA A 61 -11.92 9.23 13.32
C ALA A 61 -11.55 10.66 12.87
N ALA A 62 -10.28 11.02 13.03
CA ALA A 62 -9.79 12.33 12.62
C ALA A 62 -9.77 12.51 11.09
N SER A 63 -9.54 11.43 10.34
CA SER A 63 -9.64 11.43 8.88
C SER A 63 -11.08 11.73 8.42
N LYS A 64 -12.08 11.08 9.04
CA LYS A 64 -13.50 11.35 8.75
C LYS A 64 -13.89 12.78 9.10
N GLU A 65 -13.42 13.29 10.23
CA GLU A 65 -13.63 14.68 10.64
C GLU A 65 -13.06 15.65 9.60
N SER A 66 -11.80 15.46 9.18
CA SER A 66 -11.17 16.34 8.18
C SER A 66 -11.91 16.34 6.84
N VAL A 67 -12.42 15.20 6.38
CA VAL A 67 -13.26 15.13 5.17
C VAL A 67 -14.56 15.94 5.33
N SER A 68 -15.15 15.96 6.53
CA SER A 68 -16.39 16.71 6.79
C SER A 68 -16.21 18.23 6.78
N LEU A 69 -14.97 18.72 6.86
CA LEU A 69 -14.64 20.15 6.78
C LEU A 69 -14.60 20.70 5.34
N LEU A 70 -14.77 19.85 4.35
CA LEU A 70 -14.89 20.29 2.96
C LEU A 70 -16.16 21.11 2.78
N ALA A 71 -16.01 22.32 2.26
CA ALA A 71 -17.16 23.21 2.02
C ALA A 71 -18.14 22.63 1.00
N ALA A 72 -19.43 22.83 1.23
CA ALA A 72 -20.46 22.44 0.28
C ALA A 72 -20.21 23.08 -1.08
N GLY A 73 -20.20 22.26 -2.14
CA GLY A 73 -19.92 22.73 -3.51
C GLY A 73 -18.44 22.86 -3.88
N ASN A 74 -17.51 22.61 -2.97
CA ASN A 74 -16.09 22.52 -3.33
C ASN A 74 -15.83 21.19 -4.07
N THR A 75 -15.77 21.24 -5.39
CA THR A 75 -15.45 20.11 -6.26
C THR A 75 -13.98 20.08 -6.68
N ARG A 76 -13.20 21.09 -6.31
CA ARG A 76 -11.78 21.25 -6.69
C ARG A 76 -10.86 20.43 -5.80
N THR A 77 -11.04 20.53 -4.49
CA THR A 77 -10.19 19.85 -3.52
C THR A 77 -10.36 18.33 -3.61
N ARG A 78 -9.26 17.63 -3.72
CA ARG A 78 -9.18 16.16 -3.81
C ARG A 78 -8.53 15.56 -2.59
N PHE A 79 -8.98 14.40 -2.15
CA PHE A 79 -8.48 13.72 -0.97
C PHE A 79 -7.72 12.43 -1.31
N LEU A 80 -6.61 12.23 -0.60
CA LEU A 80 -5.85 10.98 -0.55
C LEU A 80 -5.78 10.54 0.92
N ASP A 81 -6.57 9.53 1.29
CA ASP A 81 -6.66 9.07 2.68
C ASP A 81 -5.79 7.84 2.92
N ALA A 82 -4.76 7.98 3.75
CA ALA A 82 -3.87 6.89 4.15
C ALA A 82 -4.39 6.10 5.37
N SER A 83 -5.50 6.52 5.99
CA SER A 83 -6.15 5.79 7.08
C SER A 83 -6.89 4.54 6.57
N THR A 84 -7.46 3.75 7.48
CA THR A 84 -8.32 2.62 7.11
C THR A 84 -9.80 3.01 6.94
N ALA A 85 -10.14 4.27 7.26
CA ALA A 85 -11.51 4.75 7.35
C ALA A 85 -12.34 4.57 6.07
N HIS A 86 -11.69 4.67 4.91
CA HIS A 86 -12.40 4.77 3.64
C HIS A 86 -12.00 3.72 2.59
N ARG A 87 -11.14 2.76 2.93
CA ARG A 87 -10.60 1.77 1.97
C ARG A 87 -11.65 0.86 1.33
N THR A 88 -12.77 0.64 2.02
CA THR A 88 -13.90 -0.15 1.51
C THR A 88 -15.18 0.68 1.37
N HIS A 89 -15.08 2.01 1.47
CA HIS A 89 -16.22 2.90 1.34
C HIS A 89 -16.59 3.08 -0.14
N PRO A 90 -17.88 2.94 -0.54
CA PRO A 90 -18.29 2.95 -1.96
C PRO A 90 -18.01 4.29 -2.68
N ASP A 91 -17.99 5.42 -1.97
CA ASP A 91 -17.73 6.74 -2.55
C ASP A 91 -16.23 7.05 -2.70
N TRP A 92 -15.36 6.11 -2.35
CA TRP A 92 -13.91 6.27 -2.44
C TRP A 92 -13.33 5.32 -3.47
N VAL A 93 -12.48 5.84 -4.35
CA VAL A 93 -11.72 5.00 -5.28
C VAL A 93 -10.52 4.41 -4.56
N TYR A 94 -10.32 3.10 -4.70
CA TYR A 94 -9.18 2.43 -4.09
C TYR A 94 -7.88 2.79 -4.82
N GLY A 95 -6.89 3.27 -4.08
CA GLY A 95 -5.65 3.89 -4.59
C GLY A 95 -4.55 2.90 -5.00
N LEU A 96 -4.90 1.84 -5.72
CA LEU A 96 -3.95 0.91 -6.34
C LEU A 96 -4.10 1.00 -7.86
N PRO A 97 -3.29 1.82 -8.55
CA PRO A 97 -3.42 2.06 -10.00
C PRO A 97 -3.36 0.79 -10.85
N GLU A 98 -2.66 -0.24 -10.38
CA GLU A 98 -2.43 -1.51 -11.06
C GLU A 98 -3.52 -2.57 -10.75
N LEU A 99 -4.58 -2.19 -10.01
CA LEU A 99 -5.64 -3.12 -9.62
C LEU A 99 -6.32 -3.77 -10.84
N ASN A 100 -6.66 -2.96 -11.84
CA ASN A 100 -7.21 -3.42 -13.12
C ASN A 100 -7.05 -2.34 -14.20
N ALA A 101 -7.37 -2.67 -15.45
CA ALA A 101 -7.16 -1.78 -16.60
C ALA A 101 -7.85 -0.41 -16.49
N GLY A 102 -9.00 -0.31 -15.82
CA GLY A 102 -9.73 0.95 -15.64
C GLY A 102 -9.36 1.75 -14.40
N GLN A 103 -8.48 1.23 -13.53
CA GLN A 103 -8.25 1.81 -12.21
C GLN A 103 -7.58 3.19 -12.27
N ARG A 104 -6.60 3.39 -13.17
CA ARG A 104 -5.94 4.69 -13.34
C ARG A 104 -6.92 5.78 -13.73
N GLU A 105 -7.82 5.47 -14.64
CA GLU A 105 -8.84 6.45 -15.07
C GLU A 105 -9.82 6.77 -13.93
N ARG A 106 -10.20 5.78 -13.13
CA ARG A 106 -11.02 6.02 -11.92
C ARG A 106 -10.29 6.92 -10.92
N ILE A 107 -9.00 6.68 -10.66
CA ILE A 107 -8.18 7.52 -9.77
C ILE A 107 -8.06 8.94 -10.36
N ARG A 108 -7.80 9.08 -11.66
CA ARG A 108 -7.67 10.37 -12.35
C ARG A 108 -8.90 11.25 -12.15
N ASN A 109 -10.08 10.66 -12.23
CA ASN A 109 -11.35 11.37 -12.17
C ASN A 109 -11.95 11.46 -10.75
N ALA A 110 -11.33 10.79 -9.77
CA ALA A 110 -11.84 10.76 -8.40
C ALA A 110 -11.59 12.07 -7.66
N GLN A 111 -12.55 12.48 -6.84
CA GLN A 111 -12.33 13.48 -5.78
C GLN A 111 -11.74 12.86 -4.52
N LYS A 112 -11.99 11.56 -4.28
CA LYS A 112 -11.62 10.85 -3.05
C LYS A 112 -10.96 9.53 -3.37
N VAL A 113 -9.71 9.35 -2.93
CA VAL A 113 -8.93 8.13 -3.13
C VAL A 113 -8.46 7.60 -1.79
N ALA A 114 -8.73 6.34 -1.50
CA ALA A 114 -8.25 5.64 -0.30
C ALA A 114 -6.95 4.89 -0.60
N VAL A 115 -5.87 5.32 0.02
CA VAL A 115 -4.54 4.69 -0.14
C VAL A 115 -4.52 3.33 0.56
N PRO A 116 -4.08 2.26 -0.13
CA PRO A 116 -4.01 0.92 0.44
C PRO A 116 -3.16 0.80 1.70
N GLY A 117 -3.47 -0.20 2.53
CA GLY A 117 -2.54 -0.65 3.56
C GLY A 117 -1.44 -1.53 2.98
N CYS A 118 -0.21 -1.44 3.53
CA CYS A 118 0.95 -2.11 2.96
C CYS A 118 0.77 -3.63 2.80
N HIS A 119 0.31 -4.35 3.82
CA HIS A 119 0.05 -5.79 3.72
C HIS A 119 -1.05 -6.11 2.70
N ALA A 120 -2.09 -5.26 2.64
CA ALA A 120 -3.18 -5.44 1.70
C ALA A 120 -2.73 -5.20 0.26
N SER A 121 -1.85 -4.21 0.02
CA SER A 121 -1.28 -3.96 -1.32
C SER A 121 -0.65 -5.22 -1.90
N GLY A 122 0.23 -5.89 -1.12
CA GLY A 122 0.87 -7.12 -1.58
C GLY A 122 -0.13 -8.26 -1.81
N PHE A 123 -1.03 -8.48 -0.87
CA PHE A 123 -2.05 -9.52 -1.01
C PHE A 123 -2.98 -9.29 -2.21
N ILE A 124 -3.43 -8.05 -2.40
CA ILE A 124 -4.32 -7.69 -3.50
C ILE A 124 -3.61 -7.80 -4.85
N MET A 125 -2.36 -7.36 -4.96
CA MET A 125 -1.56 -7.54 -6.17
C MET A 125 -1.38 -9.01 -6.55
N LEU A 126 -1.35 -9.92 -5.58
CA LEU A 126 -1.26 -11.37 -5.85
C LEU A 126 -2.62 -12.00 -6.15
N MET A 127 -3.64 -11.69 -5.37
CA MET A 127 -4.88 -12.45 -5.39
C MET A 127 -5.97 -11.86 -6.29
N HIS A 128 -6.04 -10.54 -6.43
CA HIS A 128 -7.04 -9.92 -7.32
C HIS A 128 -6.94 -10.42 -8.77
N PRO A 129 -5.76 -10.47 -9.39
CA PRO A 129 -5.62 -11.01 -10.75
C PRO A 129 -6.10 -12.46 -10.85
N LEU A 130 -5.73 -13.29 -9.89
CA LEU A 130 -6.03 -14.72 -9.91
C LEU A 130 -7.52 -15.01 -9.70
N VAL A 131 -8.17 -14.27 -8.78
CA VAL A 131 -9.62 -14.42 -8.53
C VAL A 131 -10.42 -13.85 -9.69
N SER A 132 -10.07 -12.66 -10.19
CA SER A 132 -10.77 -12.04 -11.32
C SER A 132 -10.69 -12.84 -12.62
N ALA A 133 -9.57 -13.59 -12.81
CA ALA A 133 -9.41 -14.50 -13.94
C ALA A 133 -10.03 -15.90 -13.71
N GLY A 134 -10.66 -16.13 -12.55
CA GLY A 134 -11.25 -17.43 -12.20
C GLY A 134 -10.23 -18.57 -12.04
N ILE A 135 -8.94 -18.24 -11.83
CA ILE A 135 -7.90 -19.24 -11.52
C ILE A 135 -8.05 -19.69 -10.07
N VAL A 136 -8.25 -18.73 -9.17
CA VAL A 136 -8.56 -18.97 -7.76
C VAL A 136 -10.07 -18.78 -7.60
N PRO A 137 -10.83 -19.78 -7.10
CA PRO A 137 -12.24 -19.61 -6.85
C PRO A 137 -12.51 -18.62 -5.70
N ALA A 138 -13.64 -17.93 -5.73
CA ALA A 138 -13.96 -16.89 -4.74
C ALA A 138 -14.06 -17.42 -3.30
N ASP A 139 -14.41 -18.67 -3.12
CA ASP A 139 -14.50 -19.37 -1.82
C ASP A 139 -13.18 -20.06 -1.40
N TYR A 140 -12.08 -19.84 -2.14
CA TYR A 140 -10.78 -20.40 -1.81
C TYR A 140 -10.37 -20.04 -0.37
N PRO A 141 -9.94 -21.02 0.46
CA PRO A 141 -9.51 -20.78 1.83
C PRO A 141 -8.12 -20.11 1.87
N ALA A 142 -8.07 -18.86 1.47
CA ALA A 142 -6.83 -18.11 1.34
C ALA A 142 -6.14 -17.92 2.68
N SER A 143 -4.84 -18.20 2.72
CA SER A 143 -3.95 -17.82 3.80
C SER A 143 -2.82 -16.94 3.27
N THR A 144 -2.34 -16.02 4.09
CA THR A 144 -1.23 -15.15 3.74
C THR A 144 -0.39 -14.81 4.97
N TYR A 145 0.89 -14.71 4.77
CA TYR A 145 1.81 -14.18 5.78
C TYR A 145 2.67 -13.09 5.15
N SER A 146 3.15 -12.20 5.99
CA SER A 146 4.07 -11.17 5.52
C SER A 146 5.13 -10.87 6.56
N ILE A 147 6.36 -10.71 6.11
CA ILE A 147 7.46 -10.18 6.91
C ILE A 147 7.61 -8.71 6.55
N THR A 148 7.62 -7.84 7.55
CA THR A 148 7.75 -6.39 7.36
C THR A 148 8.71 -5.77 8.34
N GLY A 149 9.34 -4.65 7.92
CA GLY A 149 10.11 -3.80 8.81
C GLY A 149 9.21 -3.09 9.85
N TYR A 150 9.82 -2.67 10.97
CA TYR A 150 9.11 -2.07 12.10
C TYR A 150 8.53 -0.67 11.82
N SER A 151 9.00 0.01 10.79
CA SER A 151 8.50 1.36 10.42
C SER A 151 7.01 1.40 10.11
N GLY A 152 6.43 0.26 9.67
CA GLY A 152 4.99 0.13 9.42
C GLY A 152 4.11 0.22 10.65
N GLY A 153 4.67 0.04 11.85
CA GLY A 153 3.97 0.15 13.13
C GLY A 153 3.86 1.58 13.68
N GLY A 154 4.41 2.57 12.97
CA GLY A 154 4.37 3.97 13.39
C GLY A 154 5.40 4.33 14.46
N LYS A 155 5.32 5.55 14.98
CA LYS A 155 6.34 6.15 15.86
C LYS A 155 6.66 5.32 17.10
N GLU A 156 5.66 4.75 17.76
CA GLU A 156 5.86 3.96 19.00
C GLU A 156 6.67 2.69 18.71
N MET A 157 6.36 1.99 17.63
CA MET A 157 7.09 0.81 17.24
C MET A 157 8.53 1.17 16.79
N ILE A 158 8.69 2.23 16.02
CA ILE A 158 10.02 2.74 15.62
C ILE A 158 10.86 3.03 16.86
N ALA A 159 10.34 3.83 17.81
CA ALA A 159 11.03 4.16 19.05
C ALA A 159 11.42 2.88 19.83
N SER A 160 10.53 1.89 19.91
CA SER A 160 10.82 0.64 20.62
C SER A 160 11.96 -0.18 20.01
N TYR A 161 12.26 0.02 18.73
CA TYR A 161 13.38 -0.65 18.05
C TYR A 161 14.66 0.19 18.00
N GLU A 162 14.55 1.51 17.98
CA GLU A 162 15.69 2.43 17.73
C GLU A 162 16.23 3.10 19.00
N GLU A 163 15.43 3.20 20.07
CA GLU A 163 15.93 3.77 21.32
C GLU A 163 17.05 2.92 21.93
N ALA A 164 18.15 3.55 22.27
CA ALA A 164 19.34 2.91 22.81
C ALA A 164 19.00 2.15 24.10
N GLY A 165 19.26 0.83 24.12
CA GLY A 165 19.00 -0.05 25.24
C GLY A 165 17.54 -0.59 25.35
N ALA A 166 16.63 -0.14 24.47
CA ALA A 166 15.25 -0.62 24.48
C ALA A 166 15.10 -2.05 23.93
N LEU A 167 16.03 -2.48 23.07
CA LEU A 167 15.99 -3.80 22.44
C LEU A 167 16.35 -4.90 23.42
N GLY A 168 15.35 -5.47 24.08
CA GLY A 168 15.48 -6.81 24.69
C GLY A 168 15.77 -7.87 23.62
N ASP A 169 16.37 -8.99 24.02
CA ASP A 169 16.73 -10.08 23.09
C ASP A 169 15.56 -10.59 22.25
N ASN A 170 14.35 -10.56 22.80
CA ASN A 170 13.12 -10.94 22.08
C ASN A 170 12.80 -10.04 20.88
N MET A 171 13.28 -8.81 20.83
CA MET A 171 13.04 -7.88 19.73
C MET A 171 14.05 -8.05 18.59
N LYS A 172 15.15 -8.78 18.82
CA LYS A 172 16.14 -9.12 17.79
C LYS A 172 15.62 -10.19 16.82
N SER A 173 14.63 -11.00 17.24
CA SER A 173 14.01 -12.03 16.41
C SER A 173 12.75 -11.51 15.70
N PRO A 174 12.36 -12.11 14.56
CA PRO A 174 11.05 -11.85 13.96
C PRO A 174 9.91 -12.24 14.91
N ARG A 175 8.87 -11.42 14.97
CA ARG A 175 7.73 -11.62 15.89
C ARG A 175 6.41 -11.59 15.14
N PHE A 176 5.57 -12.60 15.39
CA PHE A 176 4.17 -12.57 14.97
C PHE A 176 3.40 -11.52 15.78
N TYR A 177 2.47 -10.82 15.13
CA TYR A 177 1.57 -9.88 15.80
C TYR A 177 0.15 -9.99 15.26
N ALA A 178 -0.80 -9.21 15.78
CA ALA A 178 -2.21 -9.31 15.45
C ALA A 178 -2.79 -10.72 15.61
N LEU A 179 -2.35 -11.45 16.67
CA LEU A 179 -2.69 -12.84 16.93
C LEU A 179 -4.18 -13.08 17.25
N GLY A 180 -4.96 -12.02 17.45
CA GLY A 180 -6.43 -12.09 17.51
C GLY A 180 -7.09 -12.26 16.15
N LEU A 181 -6.33 -12.37 15.06
CA LEU A 181 -6.77 -12.57 13.68
C LEU A 181 -7.84 -11.56 13.21
N SER A 182 -7.74 -10.31 13.72
CA SER A 182 -8.67 -9.22 13.42
C SER A 182 -7.94 -7.98 12.88
N HIS A 183 -6.90 -8.18 12.08
CA HIS A 183 -6.10 -7.08 11.53
C HIS A 183 -6.94 -6.14 10.65
N LYS A 184 -6.69 -4.82 10.79
CA LYS A 184 -7.43 -3.75 10.09
C LYS A 184 -7.35 -3.79 8.56
N HIS A 185 -6.42 -4.55 7.97
CA HIS A 185 -6.32 -4.73 6.51
C HIS A 185 -7.22 -5.85 5.95
N LEU A 186 -7.79 -6.71 6.80
CA LEU A 186 -8.62 -7.83 6.33
C LEU A 186 -9.86 -7.40 5.52
N PRO A 187 -10.58 -6.32 5.87
CA PRO A 187 -11.73 -5.88 5.07
C PRO A 187 -11.35 -5.49 3.64
N GLU A 188 -10.26 -4.73 3.46
CA GLU A 188 -9.81 -4.33 2.12
C GLU A 188 -9.23 -5.51 1.32
N MET A 189 -8.52 -6.45 1.97
CA MET A 189 -8.05 -7.68 1.33
C MET A 189 -9.22 -8.46 0.73
N GLN A 190 -10.28 -8.66 1.49
CA GLN A 190 -11.47 -9.37 1.02
C GLN A 190 -12.19 -8.61 -0.09
N ALA A 191 -12.51 -7.35 0.14
CA ALA A 191 -13.32 -6.55 -0.78
C ALA A 191 -12.64 -6.35 -2.15
N MET A 192 -11.33 -6.06 -2.15
CA MET A 192 -10.62 -5.75 -3.38
C MET A 192 -10.21 -6.99 -4.18
N THR A 193 -10.14 -8.16 -3.56
CA THR A 193 -9.84 -9.40 -4.29
C THR A 193 -11.09 -10.12 -4.81
N GLY A 194 -12.27 -9.83 -4.26
CA GLY A 194 -13.49 -10.56 -4.59
C GLY A 194 -13.63 -11.92 -3.88
N LEU A 195 -12.77 -12.19 -2.87
CA LEU A 195 -12.91 -13.40 -2.05
C LEU A 195 -14.17 -13.35 -1.20
N ALA A 196 -14.88 -14.48 -1.11
CA ALA A 196 -16.07 -14.63 -0.28
C ALA A 196 -15.77 -14.52 1.22
N HIS A 197 -14.56 -14.90 1.61
CA HIS A 197 -14.11 -14.91 3.01
C HIS A 197 -12.81 -14.13 3.18
N LYS A 198 -12.63 -13.55 4.38
CA LYS A 198 -11.35 -12.92 4.77
C LYS A 198 -10.23 -13.97 4.77
N PRO A 199 -9.03 -13.64 4.27
CA PRO A 199 -7.91 -14.56 4.35
C PRO A 199 -7.46 -14.76 5.80
N LEU A 200 -6.90 -15.93 6.10
CA LEU A 200 -6.12 -16.12 7.32
C LEU A 200 -4.80 -15.37 7.17
N PHE A 201 -4.67 -14.26 7.88
CA PHE A 201 -3.52 -13.36 7.78
C PHE A 201 -2.64 -13.40 9.00
N THR A 202 -1.35 -13.65 8.79
CA THR A 202 -0.31 -13.77 9.82
C THR A 202 0.84 -12.79 9.54
N PRO A 203 0.78 -11.56 10.06
CA PRO A 203 1.88 -10.61 9.91
C PRO A 203 3.03 -10.89 10.87
N ILE A 204 4.25 -10.64 10.39
CA ILE A 204 5.50 -10.84 11.11
C ILE A 204 6.32 -9.55 11.00
N VAL A 205 6.71 -8.98 12.14
CA VAL A 205 7.63 -7.84 12.18
C VAL A 205 9.06 -8.34 12.41
N GLY A 206 9.99 -7.89 11.56
CA GLY A 206 11.41 -8.17 11.67
C GLY A 206 12.20 -6.98 12.23
N ASN A 207 13.42 -7.24 12.73
CA ASN A 207 14.33 -6.21 13.23
C ASN A 207 15.09 -5.55 12.06
N PHE A 208 14.36 -4.86 11.20
CA PHE A 208 14.85 -3.98 10.15
C PHE A 208 13.83 -2.86 9.94
N ALA A 209 14.30 -1.68 9.49
CA ALA A 209 13.45 -0.50 9.47
C ALA A 209 12.32 -0.60 8.45
N GLN A 210 12.62 -0.87 7.19
CA GLN A 210 11.64 -0.87 6.10
C GLN A 210 11.91 -1.99 5.10
N GLY A 211 10.91 -2.28 4.28
CA GLY A 211 10.88 -3.40 3.36
C GLY A 211 9.87 -4.47 3.79
N MET A 212 9.31 -5.19 2.83
CA MET A 212 8.39 -6.28 3.14
C MET A 212 8.28 -7.31 2.02
N VAL A 213 7.89 -8.52 2.42
CA VAL A 213 7.42 -9.59 1.53
C VAL A 213 6.05 -10.04 2.02
N VAL A 214 5.07 -10.01 1.13
CA VAL A 214 3.76 -10.65 1.33
C VAL A 214 3.75 -11.93 0.52
N ALA A 215 3.39 -13.05 1.14
CA ALA A 215 3.38 -14.36 0.49
C ALA A 215 2.04 -15.07 0.68
N VAL A 216 1.58 -15.72 -0.39
CA VAL A 216 0.34 -16.49 -0.43
C VAL A 216 0.65 -17.90 -0.93
N PRO A 217 0.56 -18.92 -0.05
CA PRO A 217 0.64 -20.31 -0.46
C PRO A 217 -0.64 -20.71 -1.20
N LEU A 218 -0.47 -21.35 -2.34
CA LEU A 218 -1.56 -21.87 -3.14
C LEU A 218 -1.45 -23.40 -3.23
N LEU A 219 -2.60 -24.06 -3.05
CA LEU A 219 -2.74 -25.49 -3.21
C LEU A 219 -3.37 -25.77 -4.58
N PRO A 220 -2.62 -26.26 -5.59
CA PRO A 220 -3.11 -26.46 -6.95
C PRO A 220 -4.39 -27.28 -7.03
N ARG A 221 -4.57 -28.27 -6.14
CA ARG A 221 -5.77 -29.11 -6.09
C ARG A 221 -7.06 -28.36 -5.72
N LEU A 222 -6.94 -27.13 -5.18
CA LEU A 222 -8.09 -26.27 -4.81
C LEU A 222 -8.30 -25.12 -5.80
N LEU A 223 -7.50 -25.04 -6.85
CA LEU A 223 -7.67 -24.05 -7.92
C LEU A 223 -8.73 -24.54 -8.91
N SER A 224 -9.33 -23.61 -9.64
CA SER A 224 -10.40 -23.90 -10.61
C SER A 224 -9.92 -24.76 -11.80
N ARG A 225 -8.62 -24.80 -12.04
CA ARG A 225 -7.96 -25.61 -13.09
C ARG A 225 -6.53 -25.91 -12.68
N PRO A 226 -5.92 -26.97 -13.23
CA PRO A 226 -4.50 -27.24 -13.03
C PRO A 226 -3.63 -26.09 -13.55
N VAL A 227 -2.71 -25.62 -12.74
CA VAL A 227 -1.70 -24.60 -13.09
C VAL A 227 -0.38 -24.93 -12.38
N ALA A 228 0.74 -24.63 -13.03
CA ALA A 228 2.06 -24.67 -12.42
C ALA A 228 2.53 -23.26 -12.03
N ALA A 229 3.61 -23.16 -11.26
CA ALA A 229 4.19 -21.86 -10.91
C ALA A 229 4.60 -21.03 -12.14
N ALA A 230 5.14 -21.68 -13.17
CA ALA A 230 5.49 -21.02 -14.43
C ALA A 230 4.27 -20.44 -15.17
N ASP A 231 3.11 -21.11 -15.12
CA ASP A 231 1.87 -20.61 -15.73
C ASP A 231 1.40 -19.35 -15.00
N LEU A 232 1.51 -19.32 -13.66
CA LEU A 232 1.18 -18.14 -12.87
C LEU A 232 2.16 -17.00 -13.11
N GLN A 233 3.46 -17.27 -13.24
CA GLN A 233 4.43 -16.25 -13.60
C GLN A 233 4.09 -15.62 -14.96
N GLN A 234 3.80 -16.42 -15.96
CA GLN A 234 3.40 -15.93 -17.28
C GLN A 234 2.10 -15.14 -17.22
N PHE A 235 1.12 -15.62 -16.44
CA PHE A 235 -0.14 -14.92 -16.22
C PHE A 235 0.08 -13.54 -15.59
N PHE A 236 0.88 -13.44 -14.51
CA PHE A 236 1.20 -12.16 -13.90
C PHE A 236 1.97 -11.24 -14.86
N ALA A 237 2.92 -11.78 -15.63
CA ALA A 237 3.66 -11.00 -16.62
C ALA A 237 2.75 -10.38 -17.69
N GLN A 238 1.71 -11.08 -18.09
CA GLN A 238 0.68 -10.55 -19.01
C GLN A 238 -0.24 -9.54 -18.31
N TYR A 239 -0.70 -9.85 -17.09
CA TYR A 239 -1.60 -8.98 -16.34
C TYR A 239 -0.96 -7.64 -16.00
N TYR A 240 0.31 -7.64 -15.60
CA TYR A 240 1.07 -6.44 -15.23
C TYR A 240 1.90 -5.85 -16.38
N ALA A 241 1.69 -6.31 -17.62
CA ALA A 241 2.39 -5.76 -18.78
C ALA A 241 2.16 -4.23 -18.89
N GLY A 242 3.25 -3.47 -19.05
CA GLY A 242 3.20 -2.01 -19.15
C GLY A 242 2.98 -1.26 -17.82
N GLN A 243 2.96 -1.95 -16.68
CA GLN A 243 2.91 -1.32 -15.37
C GLN A 243 4.29 -0.85 -14.92
N THR A 244 4.45 0.46 -14.70
CA THR A 244 5.76 1.04 -14.35
C THR A 244 6.21 0.66 -12.94
N CYS A 245 5.28 0.58 -11.99
CA CYS A 245 5.59 0.32 -10.58
C CYS A 245 5.45 -1.15 -10.17
N VAL A 246 5.12 -2.07 -11.10
CA VAL A 246 5.04 -3.51 -10.82
C VAL A 246 5.88 -4.27 -11.82
N GLN A 247 6.83 -5.05 -11.32
CA GLN A 247 7.70 -5.91 -12.11
C GLN A 247 7.44 -7.37 -11.76
N VAL A 248 7.14 -8.19 -12.77
CA VAL A 248 7.02 -9.64 -12.58
C VAL A 248 8.38 -10.28 -12.83
N MET A 249 8.86 -11.01 -11.85
CA MET A 249 10.20 -11.58 -11.87
C MET A 249 10.23 -12.83 -12.75
N PRO A 250 11.42 -13.22 -13.27
CA PRO A 250 11.55 -14.39 -14.16
C PRO A 250 11.04 -15.69 -13.52
N ALA A 251 10.65 -16.65 -14.35
CA ALA A 251 10.25 -17.99 -13.89
C ALA A 251 11.40 -18.74 -13.19
N ASP A 252 12.64 -18.52 -13.62
CA ASP A 252 13.83 -18.87 -12.83
C ASP A 252 14.27 -17.63 -12.04
N PRO A 253 13.95 -17.53 -10.74
CA PRO A 253 14.27 -16.37 -9.93
C PRO A 253 15.70 -16.40 -9.36
N ALA A 254 16.48 -17.44 -9.59
CA ALA A 254 17.83 -17.61 -9.04
C ALA A 254 18.73 -16.37 -9.19
N PRO A 255 18.71 -15.63 -10.32
CA PRO A 255 19.54 -14.44 -10.49
C PRO A 255 19.16 -13.25 -9.59
N VAL A 256 17.94 -13.24 -9.04
CA VAL A 256 17.41 -12.15 -8.19
C VAL A 256 17.23 -12.55 -6.72
N LEU A 257 17.59 -13.79 -6.40
CA LEU A 257 17.67 -14.30 -5.04
C LEU A 257 19.10 -14.17 -4.51
N GLU A 258 19.23 -13.90 -3.24
CA GLU A 258 20.52 -13.87 -2.55
C GLU A 258 20.81 -15.25 -1.95
N ASN A 259 21.64 -16.06 -2.66
CA ASN A 259 21.93 -17.44 -2.27
C ASN A 259 20.67 -18.29 -2.00
N GLY A 260 19.63 -18.10 -2.80
CA GLY A 260 18.34 -18.78 -2.63
C GLY A 260 17.38 -18.12 -1.63
N PHE A 261 17.75 -17.01 -1.01
CA PHE A 261 16.90 -16.25 -0.11
C PHE A 261 16.24 -15.07 -0.83
N LEU A 262 15.04 -14.71 -0.39
CA LEU A 262 14.28 -13.54 -0.83
C LEU A 262 14.33 -12.44 0.24
N PRO A 263 15.32 -11.52 0.20
CA PRO A 263 15.43 -10.47 1.20
C PRO A 263 14.27 -9.47 1.06
N ALA A 264 13.68 -9.07 2.19
CA ALA A 264 12.54 -8.15 2.21
C ALA A 264 12.91 -6.71 1.88
N THR A 265 14.20 -6.36 1.91
CA THR A 265 14.70 -4.99 1.83
C THR A 265 15.14 -4.53 0.43
N ALA A 266 15.15 -5.44 -0.56
CA ALA A 266 15.73 -5.14 -1.88
C ALA A 266 14.98 -4.07 -2.70
N CYS A 267 13.75 -3.73 -2.32
CA CYS A 267 12.97 -2.67 -2.95
C CYS A 267 12.87 -1.39 -2.11
N ASN A 268 13.66 -1.27 -1.02
CA ASN A 268 13.61 -0.11 -0.15
C ASN A 268 13.87 1.19 -0.90
N ASP A 269 13.22 2.27 -0.46
CA ASP A 269 13.27 3.62 -1.02
C ASP A 269 12.75 3.75 -2.45
N THR A 270 12.14 2.68 -2.99
CA THR A 270 11.48 2.70 -4.31
C THR A 270 9.96 2.61 -4.19
N ASN A 271 9.27 2.95 -5.29
CA ASN A 271 7.84 2.67 -5.47
C ASN A 271 7.61 1.40 -6.31
N ARG A 272 8.61 0.53 -6.39
CA ARG A 272 8.56 -0.72 -7.14
C ARG A 272 8.00 -1.86 -6.29
N ALA A 273 7.13 -2.67 -6.90
CA ALA A 273 6.74 -3.98 -6.38
C ALA A 273 7.22 -5.07 -7.32
N GLU A 274 7.79 -6.13 -6.79
CA GLU A 274 8.26 -7.30 -7.52
C GLU A 274 7.37 -8.50 -7.19
N ILE A 275 6.86 -9.17 -8.24
CA ILE A 275 5.96 -10.33 -8.13
C ILE A 275 6.71 -11.59 -8.50
N PHE A 276 6.63 -12.61 -7.66
CA PHE A 276 7.28 -13.91 -7.81
C PHE A 276 6.23 -15.02 -7.82
N ALA A 277 6.53 -16.09 -8.55
CA ALA A 277 5.83 -17.36 -8.47
C ALA A 277 6.86 -18.49 -8.32
N PHE A 278 6.84 -19.17 -7.18
CA PHE A 278 7.73 -20.27 -6.82
C PHE A 278 6.93 -21.57 -6.70
N GLY A 279 7.60 -22.70 -6.85
CA GLY A 279 7.03 -24.00 -6.51
C GLY A 279 7.03 -25.00 -7.66
N HIS A 280 6.18 -25.99 -7.50
CA HIS A 280 6.05 -27.14 -8.41
C HIS A 280 4.56 -27.53 -8.55
N ALA A 281 4.28 -28.65 -9.21
CA ALA A 281 2.91 -29.04 -9.57
C ALA A 281 1.95 -29.19 -8.38
N ASP A 282 2.47 -29.52 -7.17
CA ASP A 282 1.67 -29.81 -5.99
C ASP A 282 1.57 -28.64 -5.00
N GLN A 283 2.51 -27.69 -5.06
CA GLN A 283 2.61 -26.56 -4.14
C GLN A 283 3.14 -25.33 -4.88
N ILE A 284 2.46 -24.22 -4.73
CA ILE A 284 2.84 -22.93 -5.32
C ILE A 284 2.89 -21.88 -4.22
N LEU A 285 3.89 -21.03 -4.27
CA LEU A 285 3.99 -19.82 -3.45
C LEU A 285 4.07 -18.63 -4.38
N VAL A 286 3.08 -17.73 -4.31
CA VAL A 286 3.20 -16.43 -4.94
C VAL A 286 3.60 -15.39 -3.90
N ALA A 287 4.50 -14.47 -4.27
CA ALA A 287 5.02 -13.47 -3.34
C ALA A 287 5.14 -12.09 -4.00
N ALA A 288 4.91 -11.04 -3.21
CA ALA A 288 5.14 -9.65 -3.58
C ALA A 288 6.17 -9.05 -2.64
N ARG A 289 7.26 -8.48 -3.20
CA ARG A 289 8.30 -7.77 -2.46
C ARG A 289 8.25 -6.29 -2.81
N PHE A 290 8.25 -5.43 -1.80
CA PHE A 290 8.23 -3.96 -1.99
C PHE A 290 8.58 -3.24 -0.68
N ASP A 291 8.81 -1.94 -0.77
CA ASP A 291 8.98 -1.09 0.40
C ASP A 291 7.62 -0.80 1.05
N ASN A 292 7.47 -1.12 2.35
CA ASN A 292 6.24 -0.87 3.11
C ASN A 292 5.91 0.62 3.28
N LEU A 293 6.89 1.52 3.19
CA LEU A 293 6.71 2.98 3.19
C LEU A 293 6.73 3.57 1.77
N GLY A 294 7.27 2.86 0.78
CA GLY A 294 7.23 3.19 -0.63
C GLY A 294 5.89 2.78 -1.28
N LYS A 295 5.90 1.74 -2.11
CA LYS A 295 4.69 1.18 -2.77
C LYS A 295 3.61 0.73 -1.79
N GLY A 296 4.00 0.45 -0.54
CA GLY A 296 3.06 0.07 0.52
C GLY A 296 2.33 1.24 1.19
N ALA A 297 2.74 2.51 1.01
CA ALA A 297 2.15 3.66 1.71
C ALA A 297 2.36 4.99 0.97
N SER A 298 3.40 5.76 1.34
CA SER A 298 3.61 7.13 0.83
C SER A 298 3.90 7.17 -0.67
N GLY A 299 4.63 6.19 -1.20
CA GLY A 299 4.90 6.10 -2.64
C GLY A 299 3.63 5.87 -3.44
N ALA A 300 2.75 4.96 -2.99
CA ALA A 300 1.44 4.75 -3.61
C ALA A 300 0.56 6.02 -3.53
N ALA A 301 0.63 6.76 -2.42
CA ALA A 301 -0.10 8.02 -2.25
C ALA A 301 0.38 9.09 -3.26
N ILE A 302 1.70 9.25 -3.43
CA ILE A 302 2.29 10.18 -4.42
C ILE A 302 1.95 9.75 -5.84
N GLN A 303 2.03 8.45 -6.16
CA GLN A 303 1.63 7.92 -7.46
C GLN A 303 0.17 8.27 -7.78
N CYS A 304 -0.75 8.08 -6.83
CA CYS A 304 -2.15 8.46 -6.98
C CYS A 304 -2.31 9.98 -7.16
N MET A 305 -1.61 10.80 -6.38
CA MET A 305 -1.63 12.26 -6.53
C MET A 305 -1.19 12.67 -7.94
N ASN A 306 -0.09 12.13 -8.43
CA ASN A 306 0.42 12.43 -9.76
C ASN A 306 -0.64 12.12 -10.85
N ILE A 307 -1.26 10.92 -10.76
CA ILE A 307 -2.35 10.52 -11.67
C ILE A 307 -3.54 11.50 -11.59
N MET A 308 -3.96 11.87 -10.36
CA MET A 308 -5.07 12.81 -10.14
C MET A 308 -4.77 14.21 -10.73
N LEU A 309 -3.52 14.64 -10.67
CA LEU A 309 -3.09 15.95 -11.19
C LEU A 309 -2.74 15.92 -12.69
N GLY A 310 -2.79 14.75 -13.33
CA GLY A 310 -2.41 14.58 -14.75
C GLY A 310 -0.90 14.67 -14.99
N LEU A 311 -0.09 14.49 -13.96
CA LEU A 311 1.36 14.41 -14.04
C LEU A 311 1.80 12.97 -14.42
N ASP A 312 3.08 12.82 -14.80
CA ASP A 312 3.66 11.48 -14.90
C ASP A 312 3.58 10.79 -13.53
N GLU A 313 3.05 9.55 -13.50
CA GLU A 313 2.74 8.85 -12.26
C GLU A 313 3.98 8.57 -11.40
N THR A 314 5.18 8.58 -12.00
CA THR A 314 6.45 8.32 -11.33
C THR A 314 7.18 9.58 -10.86
N THR A 315 6.65 10.77 -11.14
CA THR A 315 7.29 12.03 -10.73
C THR A 315 7.56 12.06 -9.22
N GLY A 316 8.83 12.25 -8.84
CA GLY A 316 9.28 12.22 -7.44
C GLY A 316 9.33 10.84 -6.80
N LEU A 317 9.28 9.76 -7.61
CA LEU A 317 9.36 8.36 -7.17
C LEU A 317 10.53 7.65 -7.87
N ALA A 318 11.34 6.91 -7.12
CA ALA A 318 12.24 5.92 -7.68
C ALA A 318 11.43 4.63 -7.99
N VAL A 319 11.60 4.02 -9.16
CA VAL A 319 10.93 2.80 -9.62
C VAL A 319 11.91 1.75 -10.15
#